data_d6466687af83f72486dbe6aed44ccad7
#
_entry.id   d6466687af83f72486dbe6aed44ccad7
#
_cell.length_a   1.000
_cell.length_b   1.000
_cell.length_c   1.000
_cell.angle_alpha   90.00
_cell.angle_beta   90.00
_cell.angle_gamma   90.00
#
_symmetry.space_group_name_H-M   'P 1'
#
loop_
_entity.id
_entity.type
_entity.pdbx_description
1 polymer ?
#
loop_
_entity_poly.entity_id
_entity_poly.type
_entity_poly.pdbx_seq_one_letter_code
_entity_poly.pdbx_strand_id
1 'polypeptide(L)'
;MQEPITLPPTKDRVQLFTALMPQIRELLHEEHDPIAALANVSAALRQTFGWHWVGFYRVMGAELVVGPFQGPVACTRIGHGKGVCGTAWKEERTIIVPEVSAFPGHIACSPLTRSEIVVPIRDSDGRVAAVLDIDSIEPADFDQVDGHALEQVCELLQPLF
;
A
#
# COMPACT_ATOMS: atom_id res chain seq x y z
N MET A 1 -23.40 8.28 7.65
CA MET A 1 -22.15 8.89 8.23
C MET A 1 -21.15 7.76 8.41
N GLN A 2 -19.95 7.94 7.89
CA GLN A 2 -18.90 6.93 8.06
C GLN A 2 -18.45 6.88 9.52
N GLU A 3 -18.38 5.69 10.09
CA GLU A 3 -17.88 5.53 11.46
C GLU A 3 -16.36 5.66 11.52
N PRO A 4 -15.79 6.24 12.58
CA PRO A 4 -14.34 6.35 12.74
C PRO A 4 -13.71 4.97 12.97
N ILE A 5 -12.48 4.78 12.48
CA ILE A 5 -11.70 3.58 12.75
C ILE A 5 -11.48 3.45 14.27
N THR A 6 -11.82 2.30 14.83
CA THR A 6 -11.68 1.98 16.24
C THR A 6 -10.61 0.91 16.44
N LEU A 7 -9.62 1.21 17.26
CA LEU A 7 -8.45 0.36 17.47
C LEU A 7 -8.28 0.04 18.96
N PRO A 8 -7.77 -1.16 19.31
CA PRO A 8 -7.34 -1.46 20.66
C PRO A 8 -6.11 -0.63 21.05
N PRO A 9 -5.90 -0.34 22.36
CA PRO A 9 -4.76 0.44 22.85
C PRO A 9 -3.48 -0.41 22.86
N THR A 10 -3.00 -0.80 21.69
CA THR A 10 -1.82 -1.65 21.49
C THR A 10 -0.93 -1.12 20.37
N LYS A 11 0.34 -1.56 20.36
CA LYS A 11 1.27 -1.39 19.23
C LYS A 11 1.55 -2.71 18.51
N ASP A 12 0.94 -3.81 18.95
CA ASP A 12 1.11 -5.12 18.35
C ASP A 12 0.45 -5.14 16.97
N ARG A 13 1.25 -5.43 15.92
CA ARG A 13 0.81 -5.41 14.52
C ARG A 13 -0.30 -6.42 14.25
N VAL A 14 -0.22 -7.61 14.82
CA VAL A 14 -1.24 -8.65 14.63
C VAL A 14 -2.58 -8.19 15.20
N GLN A 15 -2.57 -7.61 16.41
CA GLN A 15 -3.80 -7.11 17.04
C GLN A 15 -4.39 -5.92 16.27
N LEU A 16 -3.54 -5.00 15.79
CA LEU A 16 -3.98 -3.86 14.99
C LEU A 16 -4.62 -4.31 13.67
N PHE A 17 -3.98 -5.20 12.92
CA PHE A 17 -4.55 -5.74 11.68
C PHE A 17 -5.84 -6.55 11.95
N THR A 18 -5.88 -7.34 13.01
CA THR A 18 -7.09 -8.09 13.39
C THR A 18 -8.28 -7.17 13.64
N ALA A 19 -8.06 -6.03 14.31
CA ALA A 19 -9.11 -5.04 14.55
C ALA A 19 -9.47 -4.24 13.30
N LEU A 20 -8.50 -3.95 12.43
CA LEU A 20 -8.67 -3.11 11.25
C LEU A 20 -9.38 -3.84 10.09
N MET A 21 -9.08 -5.12 9.86
CA MET A 21 -9.57 -5.86 8.68
C MET A 21 -11.09 -5.88 8.54
N PRO A 22 -11.90 -6.14 9.59
CA PRO A 22 -13.36 -6.05 9.46
C PRO A 22 -13.83 -4.64 9.10
N GLN A 23 -13.16 -3.61 9.60
CA GLN A 23 -13.51 -2.21 9.31
C GLN A 23 -13.17 -1.83 7.86
N ILE A 24 -12.06 -2.34 7.30
CA ILE A 24 -11.75 -2.18 5.87
C ILE A 24 -12.82 -2.88 5.01
N ARG A 25 -13.26 -4.10 5.38
CA ARG A 25 -14.34 -4.77 4.67
C ARG A 25 -15.63 -3.96 4.66
N GLU A 26 -15.97 -3.34 5.78
CA GLU A 26 -17.15 -2.47 5.88
C GLU A 26 -16.99 -1.19 5.05
N LEU A 27 -15.80 -0.58 5.04
CA LEU A 27 -15.50 0.57 4.18
C LEU A 27 -15.66 0.27 2.69
N LEU A 28 -15.40 -0.97 2.28
CA LEU A 28 -15.46 -1.43 0.90
C LEU A 28 -16.82 -2.07 0.55
N HIS A 29 -17.67 -2.29 1.55
CA HIS A 29 -18.99 -2.85 1.32
C HIS A 29 -19.84 -1.89 0.47
N GLU A 30 -20.36 -2.37 -0.65
CA GLU A 30 -21.11 -1.59 -1.63
C GLU A 30 -20.35 -0.44 -2.31
N GLU A 31 -19.03 -0.31 -2.08
CA GLU A 31 -18.23 0.68 -2.81
C GLU A 31 -17.76 0.09 -4.15
N HIS A 32 -18.05 0.81 -5.24
CA HIS A 32 -17.73 0.38 -6.61
C HIS A 32 -16.78 1.33 -7.34
N ASP A 33 -16.49 2.49 -6.74
CA ASP A 33 -15.51 3.43 -7.30
C ASP A 33 -14.11 3.13 -6.75
N PRO A 34 -13.16 2.73 -7.61
CA PRO A 34 -11.82 2.38 -7.15
C PRO A 34 -11.09 3.56 -6.50
N ILE A 35 -11.34 4.80 -6.93
CA ILE A 35 -10.68 5.98 -6.35
C ILE A 35 -11.18 6.22 -4.92
N ALA A 36 -12.48 6.13 -4.69
CA ALA A 36 -13.06 6.27 -3.35
C ALA A 36 -12.55 5.18 -2.40
N ALA A 37 -12.55 3.92 -2.86
CA ALA A 37 -12.03 2.80 -2.09
C ALA A 37 -10.56 2.96 -1.73
N LEU A 38 -9.69 3.26 -2.70
CA LEU A 38 -8.25 3.46 -2.49
C LEU A 38 -7.97 4.63 -1.55
N ALA A 39 -8.74 5.73 -1.65
CA ALA A 39 -8.60 6.88 -0.77
C ALA A 39 -8.90 6.52 0.70
N ASN A 40 -10.03 5.83 0.95
CA ASN A 40 -10.43 5.42 2.29
C ASN A 40 -9.48 4.36 2.88
N VAL A 41 -9.01 3.40 2.09
CA VAL A 41 -8.03 2.41 2.55
C VAL A 41 -6.70 3.07 2.89
N SER A 42 -6.22 4.02 2.07
CA SER A 42 -5.01 4.80 2.39
C SER A 42 -5.15 5.54 3.72
N ALA A 43 -6.30 6.18 3.94
CA ALA A 43 -6.58 6.90 5.19
C ALA A 43 -6.64 5.96 6.39
N ALA A 44 -7.34 4.82 6.27
CA ALA A 44 -7.47 3.83 7.35
C ALA A 44 -6.11 3.24 7.76
N LEU A 45 -5.27 2.85 6.81
CA LEU A 45 -3.92 2.35 7.06
C LEU A 45 -3.03 3.43 7.68
N ARG A 46 -3.04 4.64 7.12
CA ARG A 46 -2.24 5.77 7.65
C ARG A 46 -2.63 6.12 9.08
N GLN A 47 -3.94 6.17 9.37
CA GLN A 47 -4.46 6.46 10.70
C GLN A 47 -4.11 5.37 11.71
N THR A 48 -4.13 4.11 11.30
CA THR A 48 -3.86 2.96 12.17
C THR A 48 -2.39 2.87 12.57
N PHE A 49 -1.48 3.00 11.60
CA PHE A 49 -0.06 2.68 11.79
C PHE A 49 0.84 3.91 11.86
N GLY A 50 0.38 5.07 11.42
CA GLY A 50 1.16 6.29 11.43
C GLY A 50 2.33 6.32 10.43
N TRP A 51 2.37 5.40 9.46
CA TRP A 51 3.43 5.34 8.45
C TRP A 51 3.60 6.66 7.70
N HIS A 52 4.80 6.94 7.25
CA HIS A 52 5.17 8.21 6.63
C HIS A 52 4.37 8.48 5.35
N TRP A 53 4.23 7.47 4.49
CA TRP A 53 3.45 7.52 3.26
C TRP A 53 2.68 6.21 3.07
N VAL A 54 1.42 6.30 2.65
CA VAL A 54 0.56 5.16 2.33
C VAL A 54 -0.26 5.51 1.12
N GLY A 55 -0.16 4.75 0.06
CA GLY A 55 -0.95 5.05 -1.13
C GLY A 55 -0.84 4.00 -2.21
N PHE A 56 -1.41 4.34 -3.35
CA PHE A 56 -1.52 3.43 -4.48
C PHE A 56 -0.95 4.06 -5.75
N TYR A 57 -0.25 3.24 -6.51
CA TYR A 57 0.09 3.52 -7.89
C TYR A 57 -0.72 2.62 -8.79
N ARG A 58 -1.34 3.16 -9.84
CA ARG A 58 -2.17 2.41 -10.80
C ARG A 58 -1.39 2.17 -12.08
N VAL A 59 -1.52 0.98 -12.66
CA VAL A 59 -0.96 0.69 -13.98
C VAL A 59 -1.76 1.42 -15.05
N MET A 60 -1.12 2.35 -15.73
CA MET A 60 -1.69 3.14 -16.81
C MET A 60 -0.81 3.02 -18.05
N GLY A 61 -1.12 2.07 -18.92
CA GLY A 61 -0.26 1.75 -20.06
C GLY A 61 1.08 1.15 -19.63
N ALA A 62 2.18 1.83 -19.94
CA ALA A 62 3.54 1.38 -19.66
C ALA A 62 4.12 1.92 -18.33
N GLU A 63 3.34 2.63 -17.54
CA GLU A 63 3.79 3.29 -16.31
C GLU A 63 2.82 3.05 -15.13
N LEU A 64 3.38 3.12 -13.93
CA LEU A 64 2.62 3.33 -12.72
C LEU A 64 2.37 4.82 -12.55
N VAL A 65 1.13 5.20 -12.31
CA VAL A 65 0.71 6.58 -12.06
C VAL A 65 0.16 6.71 -10.67
N VAL A 66 0.61 7.71 -9.92
CA VAL A 66 0.16 7.95 -8.54
C VAL A 66 -1.36 8.07 -8.48
N GLY A 67 -1.95 7.34 -7.57
CA GLY A 67 -3.37 7.36 -7.24
C GLY A 67 -3.62 8.00 -5.88
N PRO A 68 -4.70 7.64 -5.20
CA PRO A 68 -4.99 8.11 -3.85
C PRO A 68 -3.89 7.72 -2.86
N PHE A 69 -3.49 8.68 -2.02
CA PHE A 69 -2.48 8.49 -0.99
C PHE A 69 -2.64 9.44 0.20
N GLN A 70 -1.94 9.12 1.29
CA GLN A 70 -1.78 9.94 2.48
C GLN A 70 -0.29 10.10 2.78
N GLY A 71 0.19 11.35 2.85
CA GLY A 71 1.60 11.64 3.11
C GLY A 71 2.09 12.85 2.31
N PRO A 72 3.42 13.09 2.28
CA PRO A 72 4.02 14.14 1.47
C PRO A 72 3.86 13.86 -0.04
N VAL A 73 4.12 14.87 -0.87
CA VAL A 73 4.09 14.74 -2.33
C VAL A 73 4.98 13.60 -2.81
N ALA A 74 4.55 12.89 -3.84
CA ALA A 74 5.18 11.69 -4.36
C ALA A 74 5.61 11.82 -5.82
N CYS A 75 6.42 10.87 -6.28
CA CYS A 75 6.72 10.70 -7.70
C CYS A 75 5.42 10.47 -8.47
N THR A 76 5.16 11.23 -9.53
CA THR A 76 3.90 11.11 -10.28
C THR A 76 3.84 9.85 -11.12
N ARG A 77 4.99 9.40 -11.67
CA ARG A 77 5.09 8.26 -12.59
C ARG A 77 6.32 7.43 -12.29
N ILE A 78 6.15 6.10 -12.38
CA ILE A 78 7.22 5.12 -12.16
C ILE A 78 7.16 4.09 -13.31
N GLY A 79 8.29 3.85 -13.96
CA GLY A 79 8.39 2.87 -15.05
C GLY A 79 8.37 1.43 -14.55
N HIS A 80 7.95 0.51 -15.42
CA HIS A 80 7.98 -0.93 -15.15
C HIS A 80 9.41 -1.41 -14.81
N GLY A 81 9.58 -2.11 -13.70
CA GLY A 81 10.87 -2.59 -13.21
C GLY A 81 11.76 -1.50 -12.62
N LYS A 82 11.26 -0.28 -12.38
CA LYS A 82 12.01 0.83 -11.78
C LYS A 82 11.62 1.04 -10.32
N GLY A 83 12.62 1.26 -9.48
CA GLY A 83 12.41 1.40 -8.04
C GLY A 83 11.73 0.18 -7.41
N VAL A 84 11.24 0.32 -6.19
CA VAL A 84 10.56 -0.79 -5.48
C VAL A 84 9.18 -1.05 -6.08
N CYS A 85 8.38 -0.02 -6.31
CA CYS A 85 7.05 -0.14 -6.92
C CYS A 85 7.09 -0.78 -8.30
N GLY A 86 7.99 -0.31 -9.20
CA GLY A 86 8.13 -0.89 -10.53
C GLY A 86 8.68 -2.32 -10.50
N THR A 87 9.51 -2.66 -9.51
CA THR A 87 10.00 -4.02 -9.31
C THR A 87 8.88 -4.95 -8.82
N ALA A 88 8.06 -4.52 -7.87
CA ALA A 88 6.89 -5.29 -7.41
C ALA A 88 5.92 -5.57 -8.56
N TRP A 89 5.67 -4.59 -9.42
CA TRP A 89 4.89 -4.76 -10.63
C TRP A 89 5.51 -5.79 -11.59
N LYS A 90 6.81 -5.66 -11.87
CA LYS A 90 7.52 -6.54 -12.80
C LYS A 90 7.60 -7.99 -12.30
N GLU A 91 7.87 -8.17 -11.02
CA GLU A 91 8.03 -9.50 -10.41
C GLU A 91 6.69 -10.06 -9.92
N GLU A 92 5.63 -9.25 -9.96
CA GLU A 92 4.26 -9.64 -9.59
C GLU A 92 4.14 -10.23 -8.18
N ARG A 93 4.93 -9.72 -7.24
CA ARG A 93 4.98 -10.19 -5.84
C ARG A 93 5.22 -9.04 -4.87
N THR A 94 4.88 -9.26 -3.61
CA THR A 94 5.21 -8.37 -2.50
C THR A 94 6.73 -8.22 -2.37
N ILE A 95 7.19 -6.97 -2.23
CA ILE A 95 8.58 -6.62 -1.98
C ILE A 95 8.66 -5.91 -0.63
N ILE A 96 9.49 -6.44 0.28
CA ILE A 96 9.81 -5.82 1.58
C ILE A 96 11.26 -5.37 1.54
N VAL A 97 11.48 -4.07 1.76
CA VAL A 97 12.81 -3.45 1.72
C VAL A 97 13.14 -2.89 3.10
N PRO A 98 14.05 -3.52 3.84
CA PRO A 98 14.42 -3.06 5.18
C PRO A 98 15.25 -1.77 5.20
N GLU A 99 15.97 -1.46 4.12
CA GLU A 99 16.72 -0.22 3.95
C GLU A 99 16.74 0.16 2.47
N VAL A 100 16.00 1.23 2.13
CA VAL A 100 15.82 1.65 0.73
C VAL A 100 17.10 2.10 0.06
N SER A 101 18.05 2.64 0.82
CA SER A 101 19.36 3.06 0.27
C SER A 101 20.20 1.88 -0.25
N ALA A 102 19.92 0.67 0.23
CA ALA A 102 20.56 -0.56 -0.23
C ALA A 102 19.83 -1.26 -1.38
N PHE A 103 18.61 -0.79 -1.74
CA PHE A 103 17.83 -1.39 -2.82
C PHE A 103 18.34 -0.93 -4.19
N PRO A 104 18.76 -1.85 -5.09
CA PRO A 104 19.27 -1.49 -6.40
C PRO A 104 18.27 -0.70 -7.23
N GLY A 105 18.67 0.50 -7.67
CA GLY A 105 17.80 1.36 -8.50
C GLY A 105 16.63 2.00 -7.74
N HIS A 106 16.74 2.12 -6.40
CA HIS A 106 15.75 2.83 -5.59
C HIS A 106 15.48 4.23 -6.13
N ILE A 107 14.19 4.58 -6.21
CA ILE A 107 13.72 5.93 -6.58
C ILE A 107 13.32 6.65 -5.30
N ALA A 108 14.12 7.62 -4.88
CA ALA A 108 13.86 8.41 -3.68
C ALA A 108 12.78 9.45 -3.95
N CYS A 109 11.51 9.12 -3.73
CA CYS A 109 10.41 10.09 -3.77
C CYS A 109 10.37 10.94 -2.49
N SER A 110 10.86 10.43 -1.37
CA SER A 110 11.07 11.17 -0.12
C SER A 110 12.46 10.89 0.45
N PRO A 111 13.21 11.91 0.89
CA PRO A 111 14.52 11.70 1.52
C PRO A 111 14.42 11.11 2.92
N LEU A 112 13.23 11.03 3.51
CA LEU A 112 13.00 10.53 4.86
C LEU A 112 12.71 9.04 4.90
N THR A 113 12.33 8.43 3.77
CA THR A 113 12.01 6.99 3.71
C THR A 113 13.25 6.16 4.01
N ARG A 114 13.11 5.21 4.96
CA ARG A 114 14.12 4.25 5.36
C ARG A 114 13.77 2.83 4.96
N SER A 115 12.53 2.42 5.18
CA SER A 115 12.03 1.12 4.75
C SER A 115 10.74 1.25 3.96
N GLU A 116 10.43 0.25 3.14
CA GLU A 116 9.32 0.29 2.20
C GLU A 116 8.74 -1.11 2.02
N ILE A 117 7.43 -1.19 1.87
CA ILE A 117 6.73 -2.40 1.43
C ILE A 117 5.82 -2.07 0.27
N VAL A 118 5.86 -2.89 -0.78
CA VAL A 118 4.99 -2.75 -1.95
C VAL A 118 4.27 -4.06 -2.21
N VAL A 119 2.94 -3.99 -2.35
CA VAL A 119 2.06 -5.15 -2.55
C VAL A 119 1.27 -4.98 -3.84
N PRO A 120 1.37 -5.89 -4.83
CA PRO A 120 0.59 -5.82 -6.05
C PRO A 120 -0.90 -6.09 -5.82
N ILE A 121 -1.75 -5.39 -6.59
CA ILE A 121 -3.18 -5.66 -6.72
C ILE A 121 -3.42 -6.19 -8.13
N ARG A 122 -4.09 -7.34 -8.25
CA ARG A 122 -4.40 -7.97 -9.52
C ARG A 122 -5.82 -7.64 -9.96
N ASP A 123 -6.03 -7.57 -11.26
CA ASP A 123 -7.35 -7.52 -11.86
C ASP A 123 -7.99 -8.92 -11.96
N SER A 124 -9.19 -8.99 -12.53
CA SER A 124 -9.91 -10.25 -12.75
C SER A 124 -9.20 -11.23 -13.71
N ASP A 125 -8.28 -10.74 -14.55
CA ASP A 125 -7.47 -11.56 -15.45
C ASP A 125 -6.15 -12.02 -14.81
N GLY A 126 -5.90 -11.65 -13.54
CA GLY A 126 -4.69 -11.99 -12.79
C GLY A 126 -3.50 -11.09 -13.09
N ARG A 127 -3.68 -10.00 -13.87
CA ARG A 127 -2.62 -9.03 -14.16
C ARG A 127 -2.53 -7.99 -13.05
N VAL A 128 -1.34 -7.49 -12.79
CA VAL A 128 -1.17 -6.36 -11.85
C VAL A 128 -1.83 -5.10 -12.43
N ALA A 129 -2.82 -4.59 -11.74
CA ALA A 129 -3.55 -3.36 -12.08
C ALA A 129 -3.11 -2.15 -11.26
N ALA A 130 -2.61 -2.40 -10.05
CA ALA A 130 -2.10 -1.38 -9.14
C ALA A 130 -1.10 -1.98 -8.16
N VAL A 131 -0.41 -1.12 -7.41
CA VAL A 131 0.38 -1.53 -6.25
C VAL A 131 0.00 -0.65 -5.06
N LEU A 132 -0.08 -1.27 -3.87
CA LEU A 132 -0.07 -0.57 -2.59
C LEU A 132 1.37 -0.34 -2.21
N ASP A 133 1.71 0.91 -1.94
CA ASP A 133 3.04 1.35 -1.55
C ASP A 133 2.99 1.99 -0.16
N ILE A 134 3.88 1.58 0.73
CA ILE A 134 3.96 2.11 2.10
C ILE A 134 5.41 2.36 2.46
N ASP A 135 5.68 3.61 2.87
CA ASP A 135 6.98 4.07 3.33
C ASP A 135 7.02 4.32 4.83
N SER A 136 8.11 3.92 5.47
CA SER A 136 8.41 4.26 6.86
C SER A 136 9.72 5.02 6.97
N ILE A 137 9.80 5.92 7.97
CA ILE A 137 11.04 6.60 8.35
C ILE A 137 11.94 5.75 9.25
N GLU A 138 11.41 4.62 9.71
CA GLU A 138 12.18 3.66 10.51
C GLU A 138 12.79 2.58 9.61
N PRO A 139 14.03 2.13 9.90
CA PRO A 139 14.60 0.99 9.19
C PRO A 139 13.91 -0.30 9.59
N ALA A 140 13.78 -1.24 8.65
CA ALA A 140 13.22 -2.57 8.88
C ALA A 140 11.85 -2.57 9.61
N ASP A 141 11.00 -1.58 9.31
CA ASP A 141 9.69 -1.43 9.96
C ASP A 141 8.67 -2.48 9.48
N PHE A 142 8.89 -3.12 8.35
CA PHE A 142 7.97 -4.10 7.76
C PHE A 142 8.55 -5.51 7.82
N ASP A 143 7.68 -6.47 8.18
CA ASP A 143 7.99 -7.89 8.19
C ASP A 143 6.92 -8.73 7.46
N GLN A 144 6.97 -10.06 7.59
CA GLN A 144 6.03 -10.97 6.95
C GLN A 144 4.60 -10.85 7.51
N VAL A 145 4.43 -10.42 8.75
CA VAL A 145 3.10 -10.15 9.34
C VAL A 145 2.42 -9.02 8.58
N ASP A 146 3.16 -7.92 8.33
CA ASP A 146 2.68 -6.79 7.53
C ASP A 146 2.40 -7.24 6.09
N GLY A 147 3.32 -7.98 5.49
CA GLY A 147 3.17 -8.50 4.12
C GLY A 147 1.87 -9.29 3.94
N HIS A 148 1.63 -10.30 4.77
CA HIS A 148 0.42 -11.12 4.68
C HIS A 148 -0.87 -10.32 4.92
N ALA A 149 -0.88 -9.43 5.92
CA ALA A 149 -2.05 -8.62 6.21
C ALA A 149 -2.37 -7.63 5.07
N LEU A 150 -1.35 -6.99 4.51
CA LEU A 150 -1.51 -6.05 3.39
C LEU A 150 -1.89 -6.77 2.08
N GLU A 151 -1.42 -7.99 1.85
CA GLU A 151 -1.89 -8.84 0.77
C GLU A 151 -3.40 -9.10 0.88
N GLN A 152 -3.91 -9.40 2.08
CA GLN A 152 -5.36 -9.54 2.31
C GLN A 152 -6.14 -8.24 2.05
N VAL A 153 -5.58 -7.07 2.40
CA VAL A 153 -6.17 -5.78 2.03
C VAL A 153 -6.25 -5.63 0.52
N CYS A 154 -5.17 -5.96 -0.20
CA CYS A 154 -5.12 -5.90 -1.66
C CYS A 154 -6.10 -6.88 -2.33
N GLU A 155 -6.31 -8.08 -1.75
CA GLU A 155 -7.32 -9.03 -2.22
C GLU A 155 -8.74 -8.46 -2.12
N LEU A 156 -9.05 -7.69 -1.06
CA LEU A 156 -10.36 -7.03 -0.93
C LEU A 156 -10.59 -5.94 -1.99
N LEU A 157 -9.52 -5.33 -2.49
CA LEU A 157 -9.58 -4.30 -3.52
C LEU A 157 -9.63 -4.86 -4.95
N GLN A 158 -9.22 -6.11 -5.15
CA GLN A 158 -9.17 -6.77 -6.46
C GLN A 158 -10.47 -6.64 -7.28
N PRO A 159 -11.69 -6.81 -6.71
CA PRO A 159 -12.93 -6.70 -7.48
C PRO A 159 -13.19 -5.33 -8.12
N LEU A 160 -12.41 -4.31 -7.76
CA LEU A 160 -12.54 -2.94 -8.29
C LEU A 160 -11.69 -2.70 -9.55
N PHE A 161 -10.91 -3.69 -9.99
CA PHE A 161 -10.01 -3.64 -11.15
C PHE A 161 -10.33 -4.76 -12.18
#